data_63eb4f4e9b1fd8ecfdff3585e8a19f2d
#
_entry.id   63eb4f4e9b1fd8ecfdff3585e8a19f2d
#
_cell.length_a   1.000
_cell.length_b   1.000
_cell.length_c   1.000
_cell.angle_alpha   90.00
_cell.angle_beta   90.00
_cell.angle_gamma   90.00
#
_symmetry.space_group_name_H-M   'P 1'
#
loop_
_entity.id
_entity.type
_entity.pdbx_description
1 polymer ?
#
loop_
_entity_poly.entity_id
_entity_poly.type
_entity_poly.pdbx_seq_one_letter_code
_entity_poly.pdbx_strand_id
1 'polypeptide(L)'
;MHRNGPNGKSTFFGVLRDLIGDYYQGIQIETLLANRFQSSSSQYDRARIKGARMVVSDEVPEGRKLNESLVKNLTGGDEIHERNPYEKPFSFFPTHTLWMYGNHKPVISGMDHGIWRRIYLIPFIVTIPEDKQKPQDVLWEEFSRENSGILDWALEGWKDFQTNGLVIPEAVRKATSEYKSESDTLETFINENCIINSAFKIHTTMLFQMFKNWAKENNETDQIRSSRVMIKLLRNRGFEVEAGSQNKHFVLGLGCEAEQSESWVN
;
A
#
# COMPACT_ATOMS: atom_id res chain seq x y z
N MET A 1 4.48 12.83 -5.53
CA MET A 1 4.64 12.89 -7.00
C MET A 1 5.58 11.81 -7.44
N HIS A 2 5.07 10.70 -7.98
CA HIS A 2 5.90 9.77 -8.73
C HIS A 2 6.13 10.43 -10.09
N ARG A 3 7.35 10.91 -10.34
CA ARG A 3 7.69 11.44 -11.65
C ARG A 3 7.85 10.27 -12.61
N ASN A 4 7.04 10.26 -13.69
CA ASN A 4 7.27 9.41 -14.84
C ASN A 4 8.60 9.82 -15.47
N GLY A 5 9.53 8.86 -15.65
CA GLY A 5 10.80 9.13 -16.30
C GLY A 5 11.91 8.17 -15.90
N PRO A 6 13.04 8.23 -16.58
CA PRO A 6 14.21 7.41 -16.29
C PRO A 6 14.82 7.85 -14.94
N ASN A 7 14.58 7.09 -13.89
CA ASN A 7 15.02 7.35 -12.53
C ASN A 7 15.77 6.17 -11.89
N GLY A 8 16.14 5.17 -12.70
CA GLY A 8 16.97 4.05 -12.29
C GLY A 8 16.27 2.91 -11.54
N LYS A 9 14.94 2.96 -11.31
CA LYS A 9 14.22 1.87 -10.61
C LYS A 9 14.47 0.50 -11.22
N SER A 10 14.20 0.35 -12.51
CA SER A 10 14.36 -0.93 -13.21
C SER A 10 15.82 -1.41 -13.24
N THR A 11 16.75 -0.47 -13.37
CA THR A 11 18.19 -0.76 -13.31
C THR A 11 18.59 -1.29 -11.94
N PHE A 12 18.12 -0.66 -10.86
CA PHE A 12 18.38 -1.09 -9.49
C PHE A 12 17.91 -2.53 -9.25
N PHE A 13 16.67 -2.86 -9.62
CA PHE A 13 16.14 -4.22 -9.44
C PHE A 13 16.82 -5.23 -10.37
N GLY A 14 17.20 -4.82 -11.57
CA GLY A 14 17.95 -5.68 -12.49
C GLY A 14 19.32 -6.04 -11.97
N VAL A 15 20.06 -5.08 -11.44
CA VAL A 15 21.39 -5.32 -10.82
C VAL A 15 21.26 -6.27 -9.63
N LEU A 16 20.27 -6.06 -8.75
CA LEU A 16 20.05 -6.97 -7.63
C LEU A 16 19.65 -8.36 -8.08
N ARG A 17 18.84 -8.49 -9.12
CA ARG A 17 18.50 -9.81 -9.71
C ARG A 17 19.73 -10.56 -10.16
N ASP A 18 20.61 -9.88 -10.89
CA ASP A 18 21.82 -10.51 -11.43
C ASP A 18 22.81 -10.86 -10.30
N LEU A 19 22.85 -10.04 -9.23
CA LEU A 19 23.71 -10.29 -8.08
C LEU A 19 23.27 -11.51 -7.25
N ILE A 20 21.95 -11.63 -6.97
CA ILE A 20 21.46 -12.66 -6.04
C ILE A 20 20.94 -13.92 -6.75
N GLY A 21 20.84 -13.91 -8.09
CA GLY A 21 20.51 -15.09 -8.90
C GLY A 21 19.22 -15.78 -8.48
N ASP A 22 19.27 -17.06 -8.16
CA ASP A 22 18.11 -17.90 -7.82
C ASP A 22 17.35 -17.47 -6.57
N TYR A 23 17.92 -16.58 -5.76
CA TYR A 23 17.23 -15.98 -4.63
C TYR A 23 16.26 -14.85 -5.03
N TYR A 24 16.33 -14.37 -6.28
CA TYR A 24 15.37 -13.42 -6.85
C TYR A 24 14.23 -14.17 -7.53
N GLN A 25 13.00 -13.74 -7.27
CA GLN A 25 11.81 -14.26 -7.95
C GLN A 25 10.89 -13.11 -8.37
N GLY A 26 10.50 -13.09 -9.65
CA GLY A 26 9.46 -12.20 -10.15
C GLY A 26 8.07 -12.74 -9.82
N ILE A 27 7.13 -11.85 -9.50
CA ILE A 27 5.71 -12.14 -9.32
C ILE A 27 4.87 -11.15 -10.14
N GLN A 28 3.82 -11.64 -10.82
CA GLN A 28 2.95 -10.76 -11.57
C GLN A 28 2.18 -9.83 -10.63
N ILE A 29 2.06 -8.55 -11.00
CA ILE A 29 1.36 -7.57 -10.17
C ILE A 29 -0.11 -7.94 -9.94
N GLU A 30 -0.77 -8.56 -10.91
CA GLU A 30 -2.14 -9.04 -10.83
C GLU A 30 -2.35 -10.01 -9.67
N THR A 31 -1.33 -10.76 -9.29
CA THR A 31 -1.36 -11.67 -8.13
C THR A 31 -1.47 -10.89 -6.83
N LEU A 32 -0.82 -9.72 -6.74
CA LEU A 32 -0.82 -8.87 -5.55
C LEU A 32 -2.01 -7.90 -5.48
N LEU A 33 -2.76 -7.75 -6.58
CA LEU A 33 -3.91 -6.85 -6.63
C LEU A 33 -5.21 -7.57 -6.24
N ALA A 34 -6.16 -6.78 -5.72
CA ALA A 34 -7.49 -7.28 -5.39
C ALA A 34 -8.26 -7.62 -6.67
N ASN A 35 -8.57 -8.88 -6.87
CA ASN A 35 -9.36 -9.40 -7.97
C ASN A 35 -10.58 -10.15 -7.42
N ARG A 36 -11.70 -10.08 -8.14
CA ARG A 36 -12.93 -10.83 -7.76
C ARG A 36 -12.75 -12.35 -7.88
N PHE A 37 -11.89 -12.79 -8.78
CA PHE A 37 -11.59 -14.19 -9.01
C PHE A 37 -10.08 -14.43 -8.92
N GLN A 38 -9.68 -15.42 -8.16
CA GLN A 38 -8.30 -15.89 -8.17
C GLN A 38 -8.07 -16.69 -9.46
N SER A 39 -7.10 -16.26 -10.27
CA SER A 39 -6.69 -17.01 -11.45
C SER A 39 -5.75 -18.16 -11.07
N SER A 40 -5.73 -19.22 -11.85
CA SER A 40 -4.74 -20.31 -11.68
C SER A 40 -3.30 -19.83 -11.84
N SER A 41 -3.06 -18.77 -12.64
CA SER A 41 -1.76 -18.13 -12.77
C SER A 41 -1.28 -17.50 -11.46
N SER A 42 -2.17 -16.86 -10.68
CA SER A 42 -1.80 -16.28 -9.40
C SER A 42 -1.40 -17.33 -8.35
N GLN A 43 -1.98 -18.52 -8.41
CA GLN A 43 -1.59 -19.64 -7.53
C GLN A 43 -0.19 -20.16 -7.92
N TYR A 44 0.08 -20.30 -9.21
CA TYR A 44 1.38 -20.70 -9.71
C TYR A 44 2.49 -19.70 -9.33
N ASP A 45 2.21 -18.40 -9.45
CA ASP A 45 3.15 -17.35 -9.04
C ASP A 45 3.51 -17.45 -7.56
N ARG A 46 2.52 -17.69 -6.69
CA ARG A 46 2.77 -17.85 -5.25
C ARG A 46 3.54 -19.13 -4.92
N ALA A 47 3.34 -20.19 -5.68
CA ALA A 47 4.11 -21.42 -5.50
C ALA A 47 5.61 -21.24 -5.81
N ARG A 48 5.94 -20.39 -6.81
CA ARG A 48 7.31 -20.12 -7.25
C ARG A 48 8.16 -19.33 -6.28
N ILE A 49 7.55 -18.61 -5.33
CA ILE A 49 8.34 -17.79 -4.38
C ILE A 49 8.93 -18.59 -3.22
N LYS A 50 8.66 -19.89 -3.16
CA LYS A 50 9.29 -20.79 -2.18
C LYS A 50 10.82 -20.74 -2.28
N GLY A 51 11.46 -20.38 -1.16
CA GLY A 51 12.93 -20.28 -1.07
C GLY A 51 13.53 -18.97 -1.57
N ALA A 52 12.73 -18.11 -2.21
CA ALA A 52 13.19 -16.78 -2.60
C ALA A 52 13.59 -15.93 -1.37
N ARG A 53 14.51 -14.99 -1.58
CA ARG A 53 14.89 -13.95 -0.61
C ARG A 53 14.39 -12.57 -1.00
N MET A 54 14.20 -12.37 -2.29
CA MET A 54 13.69 -11.14 -2.86
C MET A 54 12.60 -11.48 -3.87
N VAL A 55 11.36 -11.03 -3.62
CA VAL A 55 10.24 -11.19 -4.54
C VAL A 55 9.86 -9.82 -5.06
N VAL A 56 9.87 -9.66 -6.37
CA VAL A 56 9.69 -8.36 -7.02
C VAL A 56 8.54 -8.40 -8.00
N SER A 57 7.69 -7.39 -7.92
CA SER A 57 6.65 -7.11 -8.90
C SER A 57 6.84 -5.71 -9.49
N ASP A 58 6.55 -5.57 -10.75
CA ASP A 58 6.66 -4.32 -11.50
C ASP A 58 5.30 -3.81 -11.98
N GLU A 59 5.31 -2.59 -12.52
CA GLU A 59 4.21 -1.97 -13.26
C GLU A 59 2.84 -1.98 -12.57
N VAL A 60 2.77 -1.41 -11.35
CA VAL A 60 1.49 -1.20 -10.68
C VAL A 60 0.59 -0.31 -11.55
N PRO A 61 -0.57 -0.80 -12.05
CA PRO A 61 -1.49 0.03 -12.82
C PRO A 61 -2.18 1.06 -11.92
N GLU A 62 -2.53 2.21 -12.50
CA GLU A 62 -3.20 3.28 -11.78
C GLU A 62 -4.56 2.85 -11.20
N GLY A 63 -4.86 3.30 -9.99
CA GLY A 63 -6.16 3.09 -9.34
C GLY A 63 -6.45 1.64 -8.90
N ARG A 64 -5.52 0.70 -9.07
CA ARG A 64 -5.75 -0.69 -8.68
C ARG A 64 -5.52 -0.91 -7.19
N LYS A 65 -6.43 -1.65 -6.58
CA LYS A 65 -6.39 -1.96 -5.13
C LYS A 65 -5.44 -3.12 -4.82
N LEU A 66 -4.69 -2.96 -3.74
CA LEU A 66 -3.83 -4.01 -3.20
C LEU A 66 -4.68 -5.14 -2.55
N ASN A 67 -4.29 -6.38 -2.74
CA ASN A 67 -4.82 -7.49 -1.95
C ASN A 67 -4.12 -7.53 -0.58
N GLU A 68 -4.59 -6.70 0.35
CA GLU A 68 -3.98 -6.52 1.65
C GLU A 68 -3.88 -7.82 2.46
N SER A 69 -4.88 -8.70 2.32
CA SER A 69 -4.89 -9.99 3.00
C SER A 69 -3.75 -10.89 2.49
N LEU A 70 -3.56 -10.93 1.17
CA LEU A 70 -2.47 -11.67 0.57
C LEU A 70 -1.10 -11.10 0.96
N VAL A 71 -0.94 -9.76 0.88
CA VAL A 71 0.33 -9.12 1.28
C VAL A 71 0.65 -9.39 2.75
N LYS A 72 -0.34 -9.33 3.64
CA LYS A 72 -0.16 -9.69 5.05
C LYS A 72 0.27 -11.16 5.23
N ASN A 73 -0.29 -12.08 4.47
CA ASN A 73 0.07 -13.49 4.48
C ASN A 73 1.51 -13.70 3.96
N LEU A 74 1.86 -13.12 2.81
CA LEU A 74 3.20 -13.25 2.21
C LEU A 74 4.32 -12.62 3.05
N THR A 75 3.99 -11.68 3.95
CA THR A 75 4.96 -10.95 4.79
C THR A 75 4.75 -11.18 6.29
N GLY A 76 3.87 -12.10 6.67
CA GLY A 76 3.47 -12.34 8.06
C GLY A 76 4.37 -13.29 8.83
N GLY A 77 5.11 -14.14 8.15
CA GLY A 77 5.88 -15.22 8.77
C GLY A 77 5.06 -16.48 9.07
N ASP A 78 3.78 -16.50 8.72
CA ASP A 78 2.92 -17.69 8.83
C ASP A 78 3.22 -18.68 7.70
N GLU A 79 2.88 -19.97 7.93
CA GLU A 79 3.05 -21.02 6.92
C GLU A 79 2.10 -20.79 5.74
N ILE A 80 2.65 -20.82 4.53
CA ILE A 80 1.91 -20.67 3.28
C ILE A 80 1.67 -22.03 2.66
N HIS A 81 0.42 -22.32 2.30
CA HIS A 81 0.01 -23.55 1.65
C HIS A 81 -0.27 -23.27 0.17
N GLU A 82 0.48 -23.88 -0.71
CA GLU A 82 0.35 -23.73 -2.16
C GLU A 82 0.43 -25.06 -2.88
N ARG A 83 0.11 -25.03 -4.16
CA ARG A 83 0.19 -26.19 -5.04
C ARG A 83 0.57 -25.78 -6.45
N ASN A 84 1.56 -26.42 -7.02
CA ASN A 84 1.79 -26.32 -8.46
C ASN A 84 0.71 -27.08 -9.24
N PRO A 85 0.40 -26.67 -10.48
CA PRO A 85 -0.49 -27.43 -11.35
C PRO A 85 0.00 -28.88 -11.44
N TYR A 86 -0.92 -29.82 -11.27
CA TYR A 86 -0.69 -31.27 -11.36
C TYR A 86 0.27 -31.87 -10.30
N GLU A 87 0.70 -31.12 -9.30
CA GLU A 87 1.54 -31.58 -8.20
C GLU A 87 0.76 -31.70 -6.88
N LYS A 88 1.38 -32.36 -5.90
CA LYS A 88 0.84 -32.41 -4.53
C LYS A 88 0.96 -31.05 -3.86
N PRO A 89 0.00 -30.67 -3.00
CA PRO A 89 0.15 -29.48 -2.17
C PRO A 89 1.44 -29.54 -1.32
N PHE A 90 2.02 -28.38 -1.09
CA PHE A 90 3.18 -28.21 -0.21
C PHE A 90 3.03 -26.95 0.63
N SER A 91 3.81 -26.88 1.68
CA SER A 91 3.86 -25.73 2.57
C SER A 91 5.27 -25.17 2.68
N PHE A 92 5.36 -23.89 2.99
CA PHE A 92 6.63 -23.23 3.27
C PHE A 92 6.43 -21.98 4.12
N PHE A 93 7.47 -21.57 4.83
CA PHE A 93 7.51 -20.27 5.49
C PHE A 93 8.13 -19.23 4.56
N PRO A 94 7.54 -18.03 4.44
CA PRO A 94 8.11 -16.97 3.63
C PRO A 94 9.46 -16.52 4.19
N THR A 95 10.47 -16.48 3.32
CA THR A 95 11.84 -16.08 3.65
C THR A 95 12.28 -14.86 2.87
N HIS A 96 11.35 -14.23 2.16
CA HIS A 96 11.59 -13.15 1.23
C HIS A 96 11.12 -11.80 1.77
N THR A 97 11.69 -10.75 1.23
CA THR A 97 11.13 -9.40 1.25
C THR A 97 10.36 -9.16 -0.04
N LEU A 98 9.13 -8.65 0.07
CA LEU A 98 8.28 -8.33 -1.07
C LEU A 98 8.52 -6.89 -1.53
N TRP A 99 8.80 -6.70 -2.80
CA TRP A 99 9.04 -5.42 -3.44
C TRP A 99 8.04 -5.18 -4.57
N MET A 100 7.58 -3.97 -4.66
CA MET A 100 6.78 -3.50 -5.80
C MET A 100 7.38 -2.19 -6.30
N TYR A 101 7.63 -2.09 -7.59
CA TYR A 101 8.07 -0.84 -8.18
C TYR A 101 7.22 -0.46 -9.39
N GLY A 102 7.10 0.81 -9.65
CA GLY A 102 6.28 1.32 -10.76
C GLY A 102 6.10 2.82 -10.67
N ASN A 103 5.27 3.34 -11.55
CA ASN A 103 4.95 4.76 -11.60
C ASN A 103 3.73 5.11 -10.74
N HIS A 104 2.92 4.14 -10.37
CA HIS A 104 1.72 4.32 -9.55
C HIS A 104 1.82 3.54 -8.24
N LYS A 105 1.16 4.06 -7.22
CA LYS A 105 1.00 3.38 -5.94
C LYS A 105 -0.29 2.56 -5.97
N PRO A 106 -0.32 1.31 -5.49
CA PRO A 106 -1.59 0.59 -5.35
C PRO A 106 -2.47 1.27 -4.31
N VAL A 107 -3.77 1.24 -4.52
CA VAL A 107 -4.73 1.75 -3.53
C VAL A 107 -4.79 0.80 -2.34
N ILE A 108 -4.53 1.31 -1.14
CA ILE A 108 -4.66 0.59 0.13
C ILE A 108 -5.91 1.11 0.83
N SER A 109 -6.92 0.25 0.93
CA SER A 109 -8.22 0.65 1.51
C SER A 109 -8.27 0.48 3.03
N GLY A 110 -7.41 -0.37 3.57
CA GLY A 110 -7.36 -0.66 4.99
C GLY A 110 -6.55 0.37 5.75
N MET A 111 -7.16 0.99 6.75
CA MET A 111 -6.48 1.89 7.69
C MET A 111 -5.92 1.15 8.91
N ASP A 112 -6.00 -0.19 8.90
CA ASP A 112 -5.49 -0.96 10.03
C ASP A 112 -3.95 -0.92 10.12
N HIS A 113 -3.46 -0.89 11.33
CA HIS A 113 -2.02 -0.89 11.61
C HIS A 113 -1.31 -2.12 11.01
N GLY A 114 -2.05 -3.20 10.75
CA GLY A 114 -1.49 -4.46 10.25
C GLY A 114 -0.90 -4.36 8.86
N ILE A 115 -1.49 -3.58 7.94
CA ILE A 115 -0.95 -3.39 6.60
C ILE A 115 0.12 -2.30 6.60
N TRP A 116 -0.14 -1.15 7.25
CA TRP A 116 0.75 0.02 7.18
C TRP A 116 2.11 -0.18 7.83
N ARG A 117 2.23 -1.02 8.86
CA ARG A 117 3.54 -1.38 9.46
C ARG A 117 4.45 -2.21 8.53
N ARG A 118 3.92 -2.66 7.39
CA ARG A 118 4.64 -3.48 6.39
C ARG A 118 5.00 -2.71 5.14
N ILE A 119 4.47 -1.48 5.00
CA ILE A 119 4.67 -0.66 3.81
C ILE A 119 5.75 0.37 4.07
N TYR A 120 6.75 0.37 3.20
CA TYR A 120 7.79 1.39 3.15
C TYR A 120 7.84 1.93 1.73
N LEU A 121 7.44 3.19 1.53
CA LEU A 121 7.50 3.84 0.24
C LEU A 121 8.86 4.50 0.04
N ILE A 122 9.68 3.92 -0.82
CA ILE A 122 10.99 4.47 -1.18
C ILE A 122 10.83 5.40 -2.38
N PRO A 123 11.04 6.72 -2.22
CA PRO A 123 10.82 7.66 -3.29
C PRO A 123 12.02 7.75 -4.23
N PHE A 124 11.84 7.43 -5.51
CA PHE A 124 12.80 7.68 -6.60
C PHE A 124 12.45 9.02 -7.27
N ILE A 125 12.90 10.11 -6.70
CA ILE A 125 12.48 11.48 -7.09
C ILE A 125 13.40 12.14 -8.13
N VAL A 126 14.59 11.58 -8.35
CA VAL A 126 15.56 12.13 -9.29
C VAL A 126 15.31 11.56 -10.69
N THR A 127 15.11 12.42 -11.66
CA THR A 127 15.11 12.05 -13.08
C THR A 127 16.53 12.14 -13.62
N ILE A 128 17.01 11.10 -14.28
CA ILE A 128 18.33 11.08 -14.91
C ILE A 128 18.25 11.92 -16.20
N PRO A 129 19.03 13.00 -16.34
CA PRO A 129 19.06 13.84 -17.54
C PRO A 129 19.45 13.02 -18.79
N GLU A 130 18.94 13.39 -19.95
CA GLU A 130 19.16 12.65 -21.20
C GLU A 130 20.64 12.50 -21.55
N ASP A 131 21.45 13.53 -21.31
CA ASP A 131 22.89 13.54 -21.53
C ASP A 131 23.67 12.58 -20.61
N LYS A 132 23.05 12.13 -19.51
CA LYS A 132 23.62 11.16 -18.55
C LYS A 132 23.02 9.77 -18.66
N GLN A 133 22.04 9.60 -19.54
CA GLN A 133 21.46 8.28 -19.78
C GLN A 133 22.42 7.43 -20.62
N LYS A 134 22.59 6.19 -20.22
CA LYS A 134 23.36 5.19 -20.97
C LYS A 134 22.41 4.13 -21.50
N PRO A 135 22.72 3.50 -22.65
CA PRO A 135 22.04 2.31 -23.14
C PRO A 135 22.05 1.21 -22.08
N GLN A 136 21.00 0.42 -22.04
CA GLN A 136 20.81 -0.59 -20.99
C GLN A 136 21.88 -1.69 -21.00
N ASP A 137 22.31 -2.10 -22.17
CA ASP A 137 23.39 -3.07 -22.37
C ASP A 137 24.73 -2.57 -21.80
N VAL A 138 25.04 -1.29 -22.02
CA VAL A 138 26.24 -0.64 -21.45
C VAL A 138 26.16 -0.61 -19.90
N LEU A 139 25.01 -0.25 -19.36
CA LEU A 139 24.80 -0.25 -17.91
C LEU A 139 24.97 -1.66 -17.31
N TRP A 140 24.43 -2.70 -17.97
CA TRP A 140 24.57 -4.07 -17.50
C TRP A 140 26.02 -4.53 -17.50
N GLU A 141 26.78 -4.20 -18.55
CA GLU A 141 28.20 -4.52 -18.62
C GLU A 141 29.01 -3.81 -17.52
N GLU A 142 28.74 -2.53 -17.27
CA GLU A 142 29.39 -1.76 -16.21
C GLU A 142 29.08 -2.35 -14.82
N PHE A 143 27.83 -2.57 -14.49
CA PHE A 143 27.43 -3.10 -13.17
C PHE A 143 27.88 -4.53 -12.93
N SER A 144 27.90 -5.38 -13.96
CA SER A 144 28.38 -6.75 -13.82
C SER A 144 29.87 -6.83 -13.44
N ARG A 145 30.66 -5.85 -13.87
CA ARG A 145 32.07 -5.73 -13.44
C ARG A 145 32.21 -5.27 -11.99
N GLU A 146 31.18 -4.63 -11.43
CA GLU A 146 31.18 -4.11 -10.06
C GLU A 146 30.45 -5.03 -9.08
N ASN A 147 29.98 -6.20 -9.47
CA ASN A 147 29.17 -7.10 -8.67
C ASN A 147 29.80 -7.41 -7.28
N SER A 148 31.12 -7.57 -7.19
CA SER A 148 31.79 -7.80 -5.90
C SER A 148 31.68 -6.58 -4.98
N GLY A 149 31.86 -5.37 -5.51
CA GLY A 149 31.70 -4.13 -4.74
C GLY A 149 30.26 -3.87 -4.30
N ILE A 150 29.28 -4.21 -5.17
CA ILE A 150 27.86 -4.13 -4.84
C ILE A 150 27.50 -5.13 -3.74
N LEU A 151 28.07 -6.34 -3.77
CA LEU A 151 27.90 -7.34 -2.72
C LEU A 151 28.51 -6.86 -1.39
N ASP A 152 29.73 -6.29 -1.42
CA ASP A 152 30.37 -5.74 -0.22
C ASP A 152 29.52 -4.63 0.39
N TRP A 153 28.98 -3.71 -0.41
CA TRP A 153 28.04 -2.69 0.04
C TRP A 153 26.79 -3.31 0.70
N ALA A 154 26.22 -4.36 0.12
CA ALA A 154 25.06 -5.05 0.70
C ALA A 154 25.42 -5.75 2.03
N LEU A 155 26.62 -6.31 2.14
CA LEU A 155 27.12 -6.93 3.38
C LEU A 155 27.39 -5.89 4.48
N GLU A 156 27.86 -4.70 4.12
CA GLU A 156 27.99 -3.58 5.07
C GLU A 156 26.59 -3.17 5.62
N GLY A 157 25.61 -3.03 4.73
CA GLY A 157 24.23 -2.77 5.14
C GLY A 157 23.65 -3.87 6.05
N TRP A 158 23.99 -5.12 5.79
CA TRP A 158 23.61 -6.25 6.65
C TRP A 158 24.26 -6.16 8.05
N LYS A 159 25.53 -5.81 8.16
CA LYS A 159 26.23 -5.60 9.44
C LYS A 159 25.60 -4.45 10.24
N ASP A 160 25.27 -3.35 9.55
CA ASP A 160 24.57 -2.22 10.16
C ASP A 160 23.20 -2.63 10.69
N PHE A 161 22.44 -3.36 9.88
CA PHE A 161 21.12 -3.91 10.29
C PHE A 161 21.23 -4.83 11.52
N GLN A 162 22.25 -5.66 11.60
CA GLN A 162 22.45 -6.54 12.76
C GLN A 162 22.74 -5.75 14.05
N THR A 163 23.40 -4.60 13.92
CA THR A 163 23.78 -3.76 15.07
C THR A 163 22.65 -2.83 15.49
N ASN A 164 22.02 -2.15 14.54
CA ASN A 164 21.11 -1.04 14.76
C ASN A 164 19.65 -1.35 14.44
N GLY A 165 19.37 -2.55 13.88
CA GLY A 165 18.05 -2.88 13.33
C GLY A 165 17.77 -2.12 12.03
N LEU A 166 16.52 -2.17 11.58
CA LEU A 166 16.10 -1.44 10.37
C LEU A 166 15.88 0.05 10.71
N VAL A 167 16.87 0.87 10.41
CA VAL A 167 16.76 2.33 10.53
C VAL A 167 16.05 2.88 9.29
N ILE A 168 14.85 3.43 9.48
CA ILE A 168 14.05 3.99 8.39
C ILE A 168 14.48 5.44 8.12
N PRO A 169 15.02 5.76 6.93
CA PRO A 169 15.39 7.13 6.57
C PRO A 169 14.17 8.07 6.61
N GLU A 170 14.42 9.35 6.93
CA GLU A 170 13.35 10.35 7.03
C GLU A 170 12.55 10.51 5.72
N ALA A 171 13.23 10.45 4.57
CA ALA A 171 12.57 10.51 3.26
C ALA A 171 11.56 9.37 3.05
N VAL A 172 11.89 8.15 3.49
CA VAL A 172 11.00 6.99 3.41
C VAL A 172 9.85 7.13 4.40
N ARG A 173 10.13 7.59 5.63
CA ARG A 173 9.10 7.81 6.66
C ARG A 173 8.08 8.84 6.21
N LYS A 174 8.56 9.98 5.69
CA LYS A 174 7.70 11.05 5.17
C LYS A 174 6.86 10.56 4.00
N ALA A 175 7.47 9.95 2.98
CA ALA A 175 6.75 9.44 1.82
C ALA A 175 5.70 8.38 2.18
N THR A 176 6.02 7.48 3.13
CA THR A 176 5.07 6.47 3.62
C THR A 176 3.91 7.10 4.38
N SER A 177 4.16 8.12 5.21
CA SER A 177 3.13 8.85 5.94
C SER A 177 2.19 9.62 4.99
N GLU A 178 2.74 10.29 3.99
CA GLU A 178 1.97 10.97 2.95
C GLU A 178 1.10 9.96 2.18
N TYR A 179 1.66 8.83 1.78
CA TYR A 179 0.90 7.79 1.10
C TYR A 179 -0.25 7.23 1.95
N LYS A 180 -0.03 7.05 3.25
CA LYS A 180 -1.06 6.64 4.19
C LYS A 180 -2.19 7.67 4.29
N SER A 181 -1.85 8.95 4.42
CA SER A 181 -2.81 10.05 4.48
C SER A 181 -3.63 10.16 3.18
N GLU A 182 -2.98 10.10 2.02
CA GLU A 182 -3.65 10.08 0.70
C GLU A 182 -4.59 8.87 0.52
N SER A 183 -4.31 7.76 1.19
CA SER A 183 -5.15 6.55 1.15
C SER A 183 -6.35 6.61 2.09
N ASP A 184 -6.42 7.60 2.99
CA ASP A 184 -7.51 7.75 3.95
C ASP A 184 -8.62 8.65 3.43
N THR A 185 -9.43 8.11 2.53
CA THR A 185 -10.58 8.81 1.93
C THR A 185 -11.57 9.36 2.96
N LEU A 186 -11.73 8.68 4.11
CA LEU A 186 -12.64 9.16 5.15
C LEU A 186 -12.06 10.38 5.88
N GLU A 187 -10.76 10.38 6.15
CA GLU A 187 -10.08 11.53 6.76
C GLU A 187 -10.10 12.74 5.82
N THR A 188 -9.83 12.53 4.54
CA THR A 188 -9.92 13.59 3.54
C THR A 188 -11.33 14.18 3.49
N PHE A 189 -12.37 13.34 3.45
CA PHE A 189 -13.75 13.79 3.48
C PHE A 189 -14.08 14.61 4.77
N ILE A 190 -13.65 14.11 5.93
CA ILE A 190 -13.89 14.81 7.20
C ILE A 190 -13.21 16.19 7.20
N ASN A 191 -11.97 16.27 6.76
CA ASN A 191 -11.21 17.52 6.74
C ASN A 191 -11.78 18.55 5.76
N GLU A 192 -12.35 18.11 4.65
CA GLU A 192 -12.89 18.99 3.61
C GLU A 192 -14.36 19.40 3.84
N ASN A 193 -15.16 18.54 4.50
CA ASN A 193 -16.62 18.71 4.53
C ASN A 193 -17.21 18.76 5.94
N CYS A 194 -16.39 18.52 6.98
CA CYS A 194 -16.90 18.45 8.34
C CYS A 194 -16.14 19.37 9.29
N ILE A 195 -16.82 19.75 10.37
CA ILE A 195 -16.26 20.54 11.47
C ILE A 195 -16.18 19.64 12.70
N ILE A 196 -15.00 19.52 13.30
CA ILE A 196 -14.80 18.76 14.53
C ILE A 196 -15.01 19.70 15.72
N ASN A 197 -16.09 19.51 16.47
CA ASN A 197 -16.41 20.28 17.66
C ASN A 197 -17.31 19.43 18.58
N SER A 198 -16.96 19.37 19.87
CA SER A 198 -17.67 18.55 20.86
C SER A 198 -19.16 18.91 21.02
N ALA A 199 -19.58 20.12 20.63
CA ALA A 199 -20.97 20.54 20.65
C ALA A 199 -21.81 20.00 19.50
N PHE A 200 -21.15 19.46 18.44
CA PHE A 200 -21.86 19.00 17.26
C PHE A 200 -22.19 17.51 17.34
N LYS A 201 -23.25 17.14 16.66
CA LYS A 201 -23.59 15.74 16.37
C LYS A 201 -24.26 15.63 15.00
N ILE A 202 -23.98 14.58 14.29
CA ILE A 202 -24.57 14.34 12.97
C ILE A 202 -25.17 12.94 12.88
N HIS A 203 -26.31 12.83 12.19
CA HIS A 203 -26.95 11.54 11.94
C HIS A 203 -26.09 10.68 11.01
N THR A 204 -25.81 9.43 11.40
CA THR A 204 -24.91 8.54 10.65
C THR A 204 -25.32 8.27 9.22
N THR A 205 -26.64 8.22 8.95
CA THR A 205 -27.16 8.05 7.58
C THR A 205 -26.91 9.28 6.72
N MET A 206 -27.05 10.48 7.29
CA MET A 206 -26.78 11.73 6.60
C MET A 206 -25.30 11.86 6.30
N LEU A 207 -24.44 11.65 7.27
CA LEU A 207 -22.98 11.67 7.08
C LEU A 207 -22.54 10.67 6.00
N PHE A 208 -23.12 9.48 5.99
CA PHE A 208 -22.83 8.48 4.97
C PHE A 208 -23.28 8.90 3.57
N GLN A 209 -24.44 9.55 3.47
CA GLN A 209 -24.93 10.06 2.17
C GLN A 209 -24.05 11.20 1.66
N MET A 210 -23.64 12.12 2.52
CA MET A 210 -22.70 13.19 2.17
C MET A 210 -21.35 12.61 1.69
N PHE A 211 -20.82 11.65 2.44
CA PHE A 211 -19.61 10.93 2.00
C PHE A 211 -19.77 10.29 0.63
N LYS A 212 -20.89 9.64 0.34
CA LYS A 212 -21.13 9.02 -0.97
C LYS A 212 -21.18 10.04 -2.10
N ASN A 213 -21.81 11.18 -1.88
CA ASN A 213 -21.90 12.25 -2.87
C ASN A 213 -20.49 12.80 -3.16
N TRP A 214 -19.74 13.16 -2.09
CA TRP A 214 -18.37 13.64 -2.19
C TRP A 214 -17.45 12.62 -2.87
N ALA A 215 -17.53 11.35 -2.52
CA ALA A 215 -16.72 10.29 -3.12
C ALA A 215 -17.00 10.12 -4.62
N LYS A 216 -18.27 10.29 -5.04
CA LYS A 216 -18.65 10.27 -6.45
C LYS A 216 -18.10 11.47 -7.22
N GLU A 217 -18.16 12.68 -6.65
CA GLU A 217 -17.66 13.91 -7.26
C GLU A 217 -16.13 13.91 -7.40
N ASN A 218 -15.42 13.31 -6.44
CA ASN A 218 -13.96 13.22 -6.43
C ASN A 218 -13.41 11.96 -7.10
N ASN A 219 -14.25 11.17 -7.80
CA ASN A 219 -13.86 9.89 -8.40
C ASN A 219 -13.19 8.92 -7.42
N GLU A 220 -13.44 9.09 -6.11
CA GLU A 220 -12.97 8.18 -5.10
C GLU A 220 -13.70 6.85 -5.19
N THR A 221 -12.91 5.78 -5.25
CA THR A 221 -13.51 4.45 -5.31
C THR A 221 -14.23 4.15 -4.01
N ASP A 222 -15.38 3.53 -4.12
CA ASP A 222 -16.32 3.16 -3.06
C ASP A 222 -15.66 2.24 -2.00
N GLN A 223 -14.79 2.82 -1.17
CA GLN A 223 -14.06 2.11 -0.11
C GLN A 223 -14.97 1.83 1.09
N ILE A 224 -15.93 2.74 1.36
CA ILE A 224 -16.88 2.64 2.46
C ILE A 224 -18.25 2.28 1.88
N ARG A 225 -18.57 0.98 1.88
CA ARG A 225 -19.75 0.44 1.22
C ARG A 225 -21.06 0.55 2.01
N SER A 226 -20.99 0.90 3.29
CA SER A 226 -22.18 1.03 4.14
C SER A 226 -21.93 1.94 5.32
N SER A 227 -23.00 2.52 5.89
CA SER A 227 -22.95 3.31 7.11
C SER A 227 -22.37 2.51 8.29
N ARG A 228 -22.57 1.19 8.34
CA ARG A 228 -21.98 0.34 9.38
C ARG A 228 -20.46 0.32 9.32
N VAL A 229 -19.88 0.23 8.11
CA VAL A 229 -18.44 0.30 7.91
C VAL A 229 -17.91 1.68 8.30
N MET A 230 -18.60 2.76 7.89
CA MET A 230 -18.24 4.11 8.27
C MET A 230 -18.25 4.30 9.79
N ILE A 231 -19.28 3.85 10.48
CA ILE A 231 -19.38 3.91 11.96
C ILE A 231 -18.18 3.21 12.62
N LYS A 232 -17.80 2.02 12.13
CA LYS A 232 -16.63 1.30 12.64
C LYS A 232 -15.35 2.12 12.46
N LEU A 233 -15.16 2.72 11.29
CA LEU A 233 -14.00 3.56 11.00
C LEU A 233 -13.95 4.83 11.83
N LEU A 234 -15.10 5.48 12.08
CA LEU A 234 -15.20 6.64 12.95
C LEU A 234 -14.89 6.31 14.41
N ARG A 235 -15.39 5.17 14.91
CA ARG A 235 -15.05 4.68 16.26
C ARG A 235 -13.55 4.41 16.41
N ASN A 236 -12.93 3.83 15.40
CA ASN A 236 -11.48 3.60 15.40
C ASN A 236 -10.65 4.90 15.41
N ARG A 237 -11.27 6.05 15.05
CA ARG A 237 -10.69 7.40 15.12
C ARG A 237 -11.03 8.14 16.43
N GLY A 238 -11.72 7.48 17.34
CA GLY A 238 -12.09 8.06 18.62
C GLY A 238 -13.41 8.83 18.64
N PHE A 239 -14.19 8.84 17.54
CA PHE A 239 -15.53 9.42 17.58
C PHE A 239 -16.49 8.50 18.32
N GLU A 240 -17.26 9.08 19.23
CA GLU A 240 -18.35 8.38 19.91
C GLU A 240 -19.59 8.31 19.01
N VAL A 241 -20.27 7.16 19.04
CA VAL A 241 -21.51 6.97 18.29
C VAL A 241 -22.59 6.49 19.23
N GLU A 242 -23.56 7.35 19.46
CA GLU A 242 -24.72 7.09 20.31
C GLU A 242 -25.90 6.50 19.53
N ALA A 243 -26.65 5.62 20.19
CA ALA A 243 -27.93 5.15 19.70
C ALA A 243 -29.04 6.13 20.19
N GLY A 244 -29.71 6.77 19.24
CA GLY A 244 -30.89 7.58 19.51
C GLY A 244 -32.18 6.76 19.45
N SER A 245 -33.32 7.42 19.64
CA SER A 245 -34.63 6.81 19.47
C SER A 245 -34.88 6.36 18.04
N GLN A 246 -35.74 5.35 17.83
CA GLN A 246 -36.12 4.83 16.51
C GLN A 246 -34.95 4.28 15.67
N ASN A 247 -33.99 3.60 16.28
CA ASN A 247 -32.82 3.01 15.57
C ASN A 247 -31.92 4.04 14.85
N LYS A 248 -32.00 5.32 15.23
CA LYS A 248 -31.13 6.39 14.71
C LYS A 248 -29.82 6.38 15.48
N HIS A 249 -28.72 6.53 14.78
CA HIS A 249 -27.39 6.66 15.38
C HIS A 249 -26.79 8.02 15.04
N PHE A 250 -26.10 8.63 16.01
CA PHE A 250 -25.45 9.93 15.86
C PHE A 250 -23.97 9.81 16.16
N VAL A 251 -23.14 10.46 15.36
CA VAL A 251 -21.72 10.66 15.62
C VAL A 251 -21.60 11.94 16.44
N LEU A 252 -20.96 11.86 17.60
CA LEU A 252 -20.71 13.00 18.47
C LEU A 252 -19.40 13.67 18.10
N GLY A 253 -19.31 14.97 18.30
CA GLY A 253 -18.11 15.75 18.02
C GLY A 253 -17.86 16.06 16.55
N LEU A 254 -18.82 15.77 15.66
CA LEU A 254 -18.73 16.00 14.23
C LEU A 254 -19.98 16.70 13.71
N GLY A 255 -19.81 17.76 12.93
CA GLY A 255 -20.85 18.47 12.18
C GLY A 255 -20.40 18.69 10.75
N CYS A 256 -21.33 19.04 9.84
CA CYS A 256 -21.01 19.37 8.46
C CYS A 256 -21.63 20.72 8.11
N GLU A 257 -21.00 21.50 7.20
CA GLU A 257 -21.43 22.85 6.86
C GLU A 257 -22.87 22.96 6.35
N ALA A 258 -23.42 21.90 5.78
CA ALA A 258 -24.80 21.87 5.30
C ALA A 258 -25.86 21.94 6.41
N GLU A 259 -25.54 21.69 7.69
CA GLU A 259 -26.47 21.76 8.81
C GLU A 259 -26.65 23.18 9.40
N GLN A 260 -25.79 24.14 9.03
CA GLN A 260 -25.88 25.49 9.54
C GLN A 260 -27.09 26.28 9.00
N SER A 261 -27.76 25.78 7.94
CA SER A 261 -28.92 26.46 7.33
C SER A 261 -30.30 26.05 7.93
N GLU A 262 -30.40 24.98 8.72
CA GLU A 262 -31.71 24.46 9.16
C GLU A 262 -31.89 24.30 10.70
N SER A 263 -30.88 24.49 11.54
CA SER A 263 -31.00 24.16 12.98
C SER A 263 -31.02 25.35 13.95
N TRP A 264 -31.27 26.59 13.48
CA TRP A 264 -31.43 27.76 14.38
C TRP A 264 -32.88 28.23 14.52
N VAL A 265 -33.88 27.41 14.18
CA VAL A 265 -35.29 27.72 14.49
C VAL A 265 -35.92 26.48 15.11
N ASN A 266 -35.88 26.42 16.40
CA ASN A 266 -36.82 25.98 17.44
C ASN A 266 -36.09 25.43 18.68
#